data_11506dc2ba947cafba176e80ff063ae4
#
_entry.id   11506dc2ba947cafba176e80ff063ae4
#
_cell.length_a   1.000
_cell.length_b   1.000
_cell.length_c   1.000
_cell.angle_alpha   90.00
_cell.angle_beta   90.00
_cell.angle_gamma   90.00
#
_symmetry.space_group_name_H-M   'P 1'
#
loop_
_entity.id
_entity.type
_entity.pdbx_description
1 polymer ?
#
loop_
_entity_poly.entity_id
_entity_poly.type
_entity_poly.pdbx_seq_one_letter_code
_entity_poly.pdbx_strand_id
1 'polypeptide(L)'
;MKRKIAWVQPNFQQGPKELNAYYLPYSAGVIWSYAVAEPSIRDAWQVTEWVWRRDDIEPIAQRLAENDVVTFSTYVWNHNFNYALARRLKEINPGVLTIFGGPEPAITDKDLFRKEPFMDIVICYEGEITFRNLMLAYDSKDWESIPGLLINRDGEAVSTGDAKRIETLEDIPSPYLAGVFDDLMAANPD
;
A
#
# COMPACT_ATOMS: atom_id res chain seq x y z
N MET A 1 1.56 10.63 -19.41
CA MET A 1 1.11 9.27 -19.02
C MET A 1 0.97 9.27 -17.50
N LYS A 2 -0.10 8.69 -16.93
CA LYS A 2 -0.23 8.60 -15.47
C LYS A 2 0.80 7.62 -14.90
N ARG A 3 1.28 7.88 -13.69
CA ARG A 3 2.09 6.93 -12.92
C ARG A 3 1.24 5.76 -12.47
N LYS A 4 1.86 4.63 -12.32
CA LYS A 4 1.21 3.36 -11.99
C LYS A 4 1.41 3.02 -10.52
N ILE A 5 0.32 2.70 -9.83
CA ILE A 5 0.34 2.19 -8.47
C ILE A 5 -0.48 0.92 -8.35
N ALA A 6 0.00 -0.04 -7.59
CA ALA A 6 -0.76 -1.23 -7.22
C ALA A 6 -0.90 -1.35 -5.70
N TRP A 7 -2.00 -1.98 -5.26
CA TRP A 7 -2.34 -2.18 -3.86
C TRP A 7 -2.40 -3.65 -3.50
N VAL A 8 -1.72 -4.03 -2.44
CA VAL A 8 -1.64 -5.41 -1.94
C VAL A 8 -2.22 -5.48 -0.53
N GLN A 9 -3.41 -6.04 -0.43
CA GLN A 9 -4.08 -6.36 0.84
C GLN A 9 -4.91 -7.63 0.68
N PRO A 10 -4.29 -8.80 0.52
CA PRO A 10 -5.04 -10.03 0.43
C PRO A 10 -5.69 -10.36 1.77
N ASN A 11 -6.97 -10.65 1.71
CA ASN A 11 -7.77 -11.06 2.84
C ASN A 11 -7.94 -12.59 2.88
N PHE A 12 -8.53 -13.09 3.94
CA PHE A 12 -8.89 -14.50 4.06
C PHE A 12 -10.28 -14.74 3.47
N GLN A 13 -10.48 -15.96 2.99
CA GLN A 13 -11.75 -16.39 2.44
C GLN A 13 -12.86 -16.40 3.51
N GLN A 14 -14.03 -15.95 3.13
CA GLN A 14 -15.21 -15.91 3.98
C GLN A 14 -16.12 -17.12 3.73
N GLY A 15 -16.64 -17.72 4.82
CA GLY A 15 -17.59 -18.80 4.72
C GLY A 15 -17.05 -20.10 4.08
N PRO A 16 -17.93 -20.94 3.56
CA PRO A 16 -17.54 -22.18 2.88
C PRO A 16 -16.68 -21.90 1.63
N LYS A 17 -15.74 -22.80 1.35
CA LYS A 17 -14.79 -22.66 0.21
C LYS A 17 -15.51 -22.52 -1.11
N GLU A 18 -16.69 -23.10 -1.26
CA GLU A 18 -17.51 -23.10 -2.45
C GLU A 18 -18.03 -21.73 -2.83
N LEU A 19 -18.19 -20.83 -1.84
CA LEU A 19 -18.65 -19.46 -2.07
C LEU A 19 -17.56 -18.56 -2.66
N ASN A 20 -16.28 -18.95 -2.53
CA ASN A 20 -15.11 -18.18 -3.01
C ASN A 20 -15.18 -16.67 -2.65
N ALA A 21 -15.81 -16.35 -1.50
CA ALA A 21 -16.04 -14.98 -1.07
C ALA A 21 -14.87 -14.43 -0.26
N TYR A 22 -14.48 -13.21 -0.57
CA TYR A 22 -13.40 -12.49 0.12
C TYR A 22 -13.83 -11.07 0.46
N TYR A 23 -13.29 -10.51 1.52
CA TYR A 23 -13.45 -9.08 1.78
C TYR A 23 -12.63 -8.24 0.80
N LEU A 24 -13.20 -7.12 0.37
CA LEU A 24 -12.47 -6.10 -0.37
C LEU A 24 -11.30 -5.54 0.47
N PRO A 25 -10.26 -5.00 -0.15
CA PRO A 25 -9.09 -4.43 0.53
C PRO A 25 -9.43 -3.06 1.14
N TYR A 26 -10.32 -3.05 2.13
CA TYR A 26 -10.96 -1.84 2.67
C TYR A 26 -9.98 -0.79 3.16
N SER A 27 -8.98 -1.16 3.99
CA SER A 27 -8.03 -0.19 4.54
C SER A 27 -7.20 0.47 3.45
N ALA A 28 -6.75 -0.30 2.46
CA ALA A 28 -6.05 0.24 1.29
C ALA A 28 -6.96 1.18 0.49
N GLY A 29 -8.23 0.81 0.32
CA GLY A 29 -9.24 1.64 -0.35
C GLY A 29 -9.49 2.96 0.38
N VAL A 30 -9.56 2.97 1.70
CA VAL A 30 -9.72 4.18 2.53
C VAL A 30 -8.54 5.14 2.30
N ILE A 31 -7.31 4.65 2.40
CA ILE A 31 -6.11 5.47 2.17
C ILE A 31 -6.10 6.03 0.75
N TRP A 32 -6.44 5.20 -0.24
CA TRP A 32 -6.49 5.65 -1.63
C TRP A 32 -7.59 6.67 -1.88
N SER A 33 -8.81 6.46 -1.36
CA SER A 33 -9.92 7.41 -1.51
C SER A 33 -9.60 8.78 -0.92
N TYR A 34 -8.91 8.80 0.23
CA TYR A 34 -8.41 10.02 0.84
C TYR A 34 -7.35 10.72 -0.02
N ALA A 35 -6.42 9.97 -0.57
CA ALA A 35 -5.36 10.53 -1.41
C ALA A 35 -5.91 11.12 -2.72
N VAL A 36 -6.82 10.43 -3.42
CA VAL A 36 -7.37 10.90 -4.72
C VAL A 36 -8.44 11.97 -4.58
N ALA A 37 -8.89 12.29 -3.36
CA ALA A 37 -9.64 13.51 -3.11
C ALA A 37 -8.83 14.75 -3.50
N GLU A 38 -7.49 14.66 -3.46
CA GLU A 38 -6.56 15.66 -3.98
C GLU A 38 -6.49 15.55 -5.51
N PRO A 39 -6.92 16.59 -6.27
CA PRO A 39 -6.98 16.53 -7.72
C PRO A 39 -5.64 16.23 -8.41
N SER A 40 -4.55 16.76 -7.89
CA SER A 40 -3.21 16.55 -8.45
C SER A 40 -2.77 15.08 -8.38
N ILE A 41 -3.15 14.36 -7.33
CA ILE A 41 -2.89 12.92 -7.21
C ILE A 41 -3.80 12.15 -8.18
N ARG A 42 -5.10 12.43 -8.17
CA ARG A 42 -6.08 11.77 -9.06
C ARG A 42 -5.70 11.89 -10.53
N ASP A 43 -5.18 13.04 -10.93
CA ASP A 43 -4.82 13.31 -12.33
C ASP A 43 -3.46 12.70 -12.70
N ALA A 44 -2.53 12.56 -11.74
CA ALA A 44 -1.18 12.05 -11.97
C ALA A 44 -1.06 10.52 -11.85
N TRP A 45 -1.96 9.85 -11.12
CA TRP A 45 -1.84 8.44 -10.77
C TRP A 45 -3.01 7.60 -11.27
N GLN A 46 -2.74 6.31 -11.49
CA GLN A 46 -3.76 5.29 -11.77
C GLN A 46 -3.46 4.01 -11.01
N VAL A 47 -4.49 3.40 -10.42
CA VAL A 47 -4.38 2.05 -9.86
C VAL A 47 -4.40 1.06 -11.01
N THR A 48 -3.42 0.18 -11.05
CA THR A 48 -3.32 -0.87 -12.08
C THR A 48 -3.88 -2.19 -11.60
N GLU A 49 -3.72 -2.48 -10.32
CA GLU A 49 -4.16 -3.77 -9.75
C GLU A 49 -4.45 -3.62 -8.25
N TRP A 50 -5.50 -4.32 -7.80
CA TRP A 50 -5.80 -4.62 -6.41
C TRP A 50 -5.51 -6.11 -6.15
N VAL A 51 -4.43 -6.44 -5.45
CA VAL A 51 -4.14 -7.80 -5.01
C VAL A 51 -4.87 -8.05 -3.69
N TRP A 52 -6.06 -8.62 -3.76
CA TRP A 52 -6.98 -8.83 -2.64
C TRP A 52 -7.20 -10.31 -2.29
N ARG A 53 -6.65 -11.22 -3.13
CA ARG A 53 -6.61 -12.67 -2.92
C ARG A 53 -5.16 -13.15 -2.84
N ARG A 54 -4.96 -14.33 -2.27
CA ARG A 54 -3.67 -15.00 -2.23
C ARG A 54 -3.58 -15.99 -3.37
N ASP A 55 -3.10 -15.52 -4.50
CA ASP A 55 -2.79 -16.35 -5.65
C ASP A 55 -1.28 -16.61 -5.73
N ASP A 56 -0.81 -17.28 -6.79
CA ASP A 56 0.60 -17.58 -7.01
C ASP A 56 1.42 -16.28 -7.09
N ILE A 57 2.50 -16.22 -6.30
CA ILE A 57 3.32 -15.01 -6.14
C ILE A 57 4.01 -14.62 -7.46
N GLU A 58 4.53 -15.60 -8.22
CA GLU A 58 5.34 -15.31 -9.42
C GLU A 58 4.57 -14.52 -10.48
N PRO A 59 3.37 -14.93 -10.94
CA PRO A 59 2.60 -14.12 -11.90
C PRO A 59 2.21 -12.74 -11.36
N ILE A 60 1.92 -12.61 -10.07
CA ILE A 60 1.59 -11.33 -9.44
C ILE A 60 2.84 -10.43 -9.46
N ALA A 61 3.98 -10.91 -9.00
CA ALA A 61 5.22 -10.15 -8.93
C ALA A 61 5.65 -9.63 -10.32
N GLN A 62 5.49 -10.43 -11.38
CA GLN A 62 5.76 -10.02 -12.77
C GLN A 62 4.89 -8.83 -13.20
N ARG A 63 3.57 -8.88 -12.93
CA ARG A 63 2.67 -7.77 -13.26
C ARG A 63 2.96 -6.52 -12.42
N LEU A 64 3.21 -6.70 -11.13
CA LEU A 64 3.49 -5.59 -10.23
C LEU A 64 4.82 -4.90 -10.53
N ALA A 65 5.77 -5.59 -11.13
CA ALA A 65 7.07 -5.03 -11.51
C ALA A 65 7.00 -3.92 -12.58
N GLU A 66 5.84 -3.74 -13.21
CA GLU A 66 5.59 -2.67 -14.18
C GLU A 66 5.08 -1.36 -13.54
N ASN A 67 4.92 -1.33 -12.21
CA ASN A 67 4.44 -0.17 -11.49
C ASN A 67 5.59 0.72 -11.00
N ASP A 68 5.27 2.01 -10.80
CA ASP A 68 6.17 2.95 -10.13
C ASP A 68 6.16 2.73 -8.62
N VAL A 69 4.98 2.39 -8.07
CA VAL A 69 4.75 2.18 -6.63
C VAL A 69 3.93 0.92 -6.41
N VAL A 70 4.31 0.12 -5.42
CA VAL A 70 3.48 -0.98 -4.90
C VAL A 70 3.34 -0.81 -3.39
N THR A 71 2.08 -0.76 -2.93
CA THR A 71 1.74 -0.57 -1.52
C THR A 71 1.26 -1.87 -0.89
N PHE A 72 1.67 -2.11 0.34
CA PHE A 72 1.35 -3.31 1.11
C PHE A 72 0.66 -2.93 2.42
N SER A 73 -0.65 -3.20 2.52
CA SER A 73 -1.40 -3.10 3.77
C SER A 73 -1.27 -4.42 4.53
N THR A 74 -0.45 -4.42 5.59
CA THR A 74 0.05 -5.65 6.19
C THR A 74 -0.52 -5.89 7.58
N TYR A 75 -1.14 -7.05 7.72
CA TYR A 75 -1.76 -7.60 8.92
C TYR A 75 -1.22 -9.00 9.20
N VAL A 76 -1.45 -9.52 10.41
CA VAL A 76 -1.01 -10.85 10.81
C VAL A 76 -1.42 -11.97 9.84
N TRP A 77 -2.59 -11.84 9.20
CA TRP A 77 -3.09 -12.87 8.28
C TRP A 77 -2.50 -12.80 6.87
N ASN A 78 -1.92 -11.69 6.43
CA ASN A 78 -1.33 -11.56 5.10
C ASN A 78 0.19 -11.27 5.11
N HIS A 79 0.80 -11.17 6.27
CA HIS A 79 2.19 -10.84 6.47
C HIS A 79 3.14 -11.71 5.61
N ASN A 80 3.06 -13.03 5.74
CA ASN A 80 3.94 -13.94 5.01
C ASN A 80 3.81 -13.80 3.50
N PHE A 81 2.57 -13.62 3.00
CA PHE A 81 2.32 -13.41 1.58
C PHE A 81 2.89 -12.08 1.09
N ASN A 82 2.60 -10.99 1.80
CA ASN A 82 3.08 -9.65 1.44
C ASN A 82 4.60 -9.58 1.40
N TYR A 83 5.27 -10.17 2.39
CA TYR A 83 6.75 -10.17 2.46
C TYR A 83 7.37 -11.02 1.36
N ALA A 84 6.83 -12.21 1.09
CA ALA A 84 7.31 -13.05 -0.01
C ALA A 84 7.11 -12.37 -1.37
N LEU A 85 5.95 -11.74 -1.59
CA LEU A 85 5.66 -11.02 -2.81
C LEU A 85 6.57 -9.81 -3.00
N ALA A 86 6.78 -8.99 -1.96
CA ALA A 86 7.64 -7.82 -2.03
C ALA A 86 9.11 -8.19 -2.27
N ARG A 87 9.59 -9.26 -1.64
CA ARG A 87 10.94 -9.79 -1.89
C ARG A 87 11.10 -10.19 -3.34
N ARG A 88 10.14 -10.95 -3.87
CA ARG A 88 10.17 -11.38 -5.28
C ARG A 88 10.06 -10.20 -6.25
N LEU A 89 9.22 -9.22 -5.93
CA LEU A 89 9.09 -7.99 -6.69
C LEU A 89 10.43 -7.24 -6.82
N LYS A 90 11.14 -7.06 -5.71
CA LYS A 90 12.46 -6.40 -5.70
C LYS A 90 13.55 -7.18 -6.45
N GLU A 91 13.46 -8.51 -6.49
CA GLU A 91 14.35 -9.33 -7.33
C GLU A 91 14.11 -9.09 -8.83
N ILE A 92 12.86 -8.89 -9.24
CA ILE A 92 12.48 -8.64 -10.64
C ILE A 92 12.78 -7.19 -11.03
N ASN A 93 12.34 -6.24 -10.23
CA ASN A 93 12.56 -4.82 -10.47
C ASN A 93 12.88 -4.06 -9.16
N PRO A 94 14.16 -3.89 -8.84
CA PRO A 94 14.56 -3.15 -7.63
C PRO A 94 14.17 -1.66 -7.65
N GLY A 95 13.79 -1.11 -8.81
CA GLY A 95 13.39 0.29 -8.97
C GLY A 95 11.96 0.59 -8.54
N VAL A 96 11.11 -0.42 -8.33
CA VAL A 96 9.74 -0.21 -7.83
C VAL A 96 9.80 0.28 -6.39
N LEU A 97 9.15 1.40 -6.10
CA LEU A 97 9.02 1.90 -4.73
C LEU A 97 8.02 1.03 -3.95
N THR A 98 8.47 0.39 -2.87
CA THR A 98 7.63 -0.42 -1.99
C THR A 98 7.27 0.34 -0.73
N ILE A 99 5.97 0.52 -0.49
CA ILE A 99 5.44 1.23 0.68
C ILE A 99 4.65 0.24 1.53
N PHE A 100 5.02 0.12 2.79
CA PHE A 100 4.34 -0.74 3.76
C PHE A 100 3.54 0.09 4.75
N GLY A 101 2.44 -0.47 5.22
CA GLY A 101 1.61 0.08 6.28
C GLY A 101 0.81 -1.02 6.95
N GLY A 102 0.03 -0.64 7.97
CA GLY A 102 -0.72 -1.56 8.81
C GLY A 102 0.02 -1.93 10.10
N PRO A 103 -0.58 -2.77 10.95
CA PRO A 103 -0.05 -3.02 12.29
C PRO A 103 1.14 -3.98 12.36
N GLU A 104 1.46 -4.69 11.28
CA GLU A 104 2.43 -5.78 11.30
C GLU A 104 3.89 -5.37 11.13
N PRO A 105 4.26 -4.35 10.32
CA PRO A 105 5.65 -3.93 10.22
C PRO A 105 6.20 -3.51 11.59
N ALA A 106 7.34 -4.09 11.98
CA ALA A 106 7.94 -3.88 13.31
C ALA A 106 8.64 -2.50 13.40
N ILE A 107 7.88 -1.42 13.38
CA ILE A 107 8.36 -0.01 13.31
C ILE A 107 9.28 0.39 14.47
N THR A 108 9.29 -0.37 15.58
CA THR A 108 10.19 -0.15 16.73
C THR A 108 11.49 -0.95 16.63
N ASP A 109 11.61 -1.86 15.65
CA ASP A 109 12.83 -2.64 15.42
C ASP A 109 13.83 -1.82 14.61
N LYS A 110 14.94 -1.46 15.21
CA LYS A 110 16.02 -0.68 14.55
C LYS A 110 16.67 -1.43 13.38
N ASP A 111 16.58 -2.75 13.38
CA ASP A 111 17.13 -3.60 12.32
C ASP A 111 16.09 -3.99 11.27
N LEU A 112 14.91 -3.37 11.26
CA LEU A 112 13.80 -3.71 10.36
C LEU A 112 14.27 -3.80 8.89
N PHE A 113 14.89 -2.77 8.38
CA PHE A 113 15.29 -2.73 6.96
C PHE A 113 16.51 -3.60 6.62
N ARG A 114 17.34 -3.95 7.61
CA ARG A 114 18.40 -4.96 7.42
C ARG A 114 17.82 -6.36 7.31
N LYS A 115 16.75 -6.66 8.07
CA LYS A 115 16.03 -7.93 8.03
C LYS A 115 15.14 -8.04 6.81
N GLU A 116 14.50 -6.92 6.44
CA GLU A 116 13.50 -6.83 5.37
C GLU A 116 13.88 -5.75 4.34
N PRO A 117 14.98 -5.97 3.56
CA PRO A 117 15.54 -4.97 2.66
C PRO A 117 14.64 -4.65 1.45
N PHE A 118 13.57 -5.40 1.26
CA PHE A 118 12.56 -5.15 0.24
C PHE A 118 11.57 -4.05 0.61
N MET A 119 11.63 -3.50 1.83
CA MET A 119 10.86 -2.35 2.24
C MET A 119 11.64 -1.06 1.99
N ASP A 120 11.09 -0.13 1.21
CA ASP A 120 11.70 1.19 1.04
C ASP A 120 11.17 2.19 2.07
N ILE A 121 9.85 2.17 2.30
CA ILE A 121 9.16 3.09 3.21
C ILE A 121 8.13 2.31 4.02
N VAL A 122 8.03 2.62 5.31
CA VAL A 122 6.91 2.20 6.16
C VAL A 122 6.16 3.43 6.65
N ILE A 123 4.84 3.44 6.44
CA ILE A 123 3.93 4.44 7.01
C ILE A 123 3.54 3.98 8.40
N CYS A 124 3.83 4.82 9.39
CA CYS A 124 3.57 4.53 10.79
C CYS A 124 2.16 4.97 11.18
N TYR A 125 1.43 4.12 11.91
CA TYR A 125 0.10 4.39 12.46
C TYR A 125 -0.98 4.69 11.40
N GLU A 126 -1.67 5.85 11.49
CA GLU A 126 -2.69 6.28 10.53
C GLU A 126 -2.03 6.76 9.23
N GLY A 127 -2.47 6.21 8.10
CA GLY A 127 -1.78 6.37 6.83
C GLY A 127 -2.32 7.45 5.90
N GLU A 128 -3.52 7.96 6.12
CA GLU A 128 -4.27 8.76 5.15
C GLU A 128 -3.53 10.05 4.77
N ILE A 129 -3.18 10.88 5.76
CA ILE A 129 -2.47 12.15 5.55
C ILE A 129 -1.06 11.89 5.04
N THR A 130 -0.35 10.95 5.68
CA THR A 130 1.03 10.63 5.37
C THR A 130 1.17 10.09 3.95
N PHE A 131 0.30 9.16 3.55
CA PHE A 131 0.30 8.60 2.19
C PHE A 131 -0.01 9.67 1.14
N ARG A 132 -1.03 10.51 1.36
CA ARG A 132 -1.33 11.62 0.46
C ARG A 132 -0.12 12.52 0.25
N ASN A 133 0.54 12.92 1.33
CA ASN A 133 1.72 13.80 1.28
C ASN A 133 2.89 13.11 0.57
N LEU A 134 3.06 11.80 0.77
CA LEU A 134 4.08 11.01 0.07
C LEU A 134 3.85 10.99 -1.44
N MET A 135 2.60 10.85 -1.89
CA MET A 135 2.26 10.89 -3.31
C MET A 135 2.48 12.29 -3.92
N LEU A 136 2.21 13.35 -3.17
CA LEU A 136 2.49 14.74 -3.60
C LEU A 136 3.99 15.00 -3.73
N ALA A 137 4.81 14.43 -2.86
CA ALA A 137 6.26 14.60 -2.85
C ALA A 137 7.01 13.54 -3.70
N TYR A 138 6.29 12.70 -4.46
CA TYR A 138 6.91 11.59 -5.18
C TYR A 138 8.06 12.01 -6.11
N ASP A 139 7.89 13.11 -6.84
CA ASP A 139 8.90 13.60 -7.78
C ASP A 139 10.09 14.26 -7.10
N SER A 140 9.82 15.05 -6.05
CA SER A 140 10.88 15.73 -5.29
C SER A 140 11.70 14.77 -4.43
N LYS A 141 11.10 13.64 -4.04
CA LYS A 141 11.65 12.68 -3.07
C LYS A 141 12.01 13.31 -1.72
N ASP A 142 11.39 14.45 -1.39
CA ASP A 142 11.55 15.13 -0.11
C ASP A 142 10.70 14.43 0.97
N TRP A 143 10.96 13.15 1.16
CA TRP A 143 10.19 12.30 2.08
C TRP A 143 10.51 12.58 3.54
N GLU A 144 11.72 13.06 3.82
CA GLU A 144 12.15 13.38 5.19
C GLU A 144 11.37 14.54 5.81
N SER A 145 10.78 15.40 4.98
CA SER A 145 9.88 16.47 5.43
C SER A 145 8.46 15.99 5.78
N ILE A 146 8.11 14.72 5.50
CA ILE A 146 6.77 14.18 5.69
C ILE A 146 6.70 13.42 7.02
N PRO A 147 5.97 13.87 8.02
CA PRO A 147 5.81 13.15 9.28
C PRO A 147 5.11 11.79 9.11
N GLY A 148 5.47 10.83 9.95
CA GLY A 148 4.82 9.51 9.98
C GLY A 148 5.48 8.45 9.10
N LEU A 149 6.69 8.70 8.61
CA LEU A 149 7.44 7.72 7.82
C LEU A 149 8.60 7.11 8.61
N LEU A 150 8.87 5.86 8.28
CA LEU A 150 10.14 5.19 8.52
C LEU A 150 10.74 4.87 7.16
N ILE A 151 11.91 5.44 6.84
CA ILE A 151 12.54 5.38 5.52
C ILE A 151 13.77 4.50 5.60
N ASN A 152 13.91 3.58 4.63
CA ASN A 152 15.10 2.77 4.46
C ASN A 152 16.23 3.61 3.82
N ARG A 153 17.31 3.81 4.57
CA ARG A 153 18.54 4.40 4.06
C ARG A 153 19.66 3.37 4.19
N ASP A 154 19.84 2.56 3.13
CA ASP A 154 20.88 1.52 3.08
C ASP A 154 20.83 0.54 4.28
N GLY A 155 19.62 0.16 4.68
CA GLY A 155 19.38 -0.73 5.83
C GLY A 155 19.24 -0.02 7.18
N GLU A 156 19.48 1.29 7.23
CA GLU A 156 19.24 2.12 8.41
C GLU A 156 17.84 2.70 8.39
N ALA A 157 17.17 2.70 9.56
CA ALA A 157 15.83 3.23 9.71
C ALA A 157 15.87 4.73 10.07
N VAL A 158 15.42 5.59 9.16
CA VAL A 158 15.27 7.04 9.39
C VAL A 158 13.81 7.35 9.68
N SER A 159 13.52 7.76 10.91
CA SER A 159 12.19 8.19 11.33
C SER A 159 11.98 9.68 11.06
N THR A 160 10.83 10.03 10.49
CA THR A 160 10.44 11.42 10.23
C THR A 160 9.55 12.02 11.34
N GLY A 161 9.42 11.32 12.46
CA GLY A 161 8.58 11.74 13.61
C GLY A 161 7.11 11.36 13.46
N ASP A 162 6.29 11.82 14.39
CA ASP A 162 4.88 11.44 14.48
C ASP A 162 4.02 12.26 13.51
N ALA A 163 3.12 11.56 12.80
CA ALA A 163 2.10 12.19 11.96
C ALA A 163 0.95 12.78 12.79
N LYS A 164 0.30 13.80 12.25
CA LYS A 164 -0.99 14.25 12.77
C LYS A 164 -2.06 13.19 12.47
N ARG A 165 -2.93 12.97 13.43
CA ARG A 165 -4.13 12.15 13.25
C ARG A 165 -5.24 12.95 12.59
N ILE A 166 -6.14 12.25 11.89
CA ILE A 166 -7.38 12.84 11.41
C ILE A 166 -8.30 13.06 12.61
N GLU A 167 -8.79 14.29 12.77
CA GLU A 167 -9.59 14.68 13.94
C GLU A 167 -11.04 14.20 13.83
N THR A 168 -11.56 14.10 12.60
CA THR A 168 -12.93 13.62 12.34
C THR A 168 -12.97 12.62 11.19
N LEU A 169 -13.73 11.54 11.38
CA LEU A 169 -13.92 10.52 10.34
C LEU A 169 -14.72 11.04 9.13
N GLU A 170 -15.43 12.15 9.27
CA GLU A 170 -16.17 12.79 8.18
C GLU A 170 -15.24 13.33 7.08
N ASP A 171 -13.97 13.59 7.40
CA ASP A 171 -12.96 14.02 6.43
C ASP A 171 -12.44 12.87 5.54
N ILE A 172 -12.80 11.63 5.86
CA ILE A 172 -12.34 10.44 5.13
C ILE A 172 -13.44 9.99 4.14
N PRO A 173 -13.23 10.13 2.82
CA PRO A 173 -14.19 9.65 1.85
C PRO A 173 -14.37 8.13 1.93
N SER A 174 -15.61 7.66 1.86
CA SER A 174 -15.89 6.22 1.74
C SER A 174 -15.34 5.67 0.43
N PRO A 175 -14.49 4.62 0.42
CA PRO A 175 -13.96 4.05 -0.80
C PRO A 175 -15.05 3.45 -1.71
N TYR A 176 -16.19 3.05 -1.14
CA TYR A 176 -17.35 2.56 -1.89
C TYR A 176 -18.06 3.71 -2.60
N LEU A 177 -18.36 4.79 -1.88
CA LEU A 177 -19.08 5.95 -2.45
C LEU A 177 -18.20 6.76 -3.41
N ALA A 178 -16.88 6.68 -3.24
CA ALA A 178 -15.90 7.30 -4.14
C ALA A 178 -15.58 6.46 -5.39
N GLY A 179 -16.24 5.29 -5.56
CA GLY A 179 -16.05 4.42 -6.71
C GLY A 179 -14.69 3.74 -6.81
N VAL A 180 -13.93 3.70 -5.71
CA VAL A 180 -12.56 3.15 -5.69
C VAL A 180 -12.53 1.66 -6.07
N PHE A 181 -13.59 0.94 -5.78
CA PHE A 181 -13.71 -0.49 -6.03
C PHE A 181 -14.63 -0.86 -7.20
N ASP A 182 -15.15 0.12 -7.96
CA ASP A 182 -16.15 -0.15 -9.00
C ASP A 182 -15.63 -1.15 -10.04
N ASP A 183 -14.42 -0.93 -10.57
CA ASP A 183 -13.82 -1.85 -11.54
C ASP A 183 -13.55 -3.23 -10.92
N LEU A 184 -13.12 -3.27 -9.66
CA LEU A 184 -12.87 -4.53 -8.96
C LEU A 184 -14.15 -5.32 -8.74
N MET A 185 -15.24 -4.65 -8.34
CA MET A 185 -16.56 -5.27 -8.15
C MET A 185 -17.16 -5.69 -9.49
N ALA A 186 -17.04 -4.86 -10.53
CA ALA A 186 -17.52 -5.20 -11.87
C ALA A 186 -16.83 -6.43 -12.47
N ALA A 187 -15.53 -6.60 -12.19
CA ALA A 187 -14.76 -7.77 -12.62
C ALA A 187 -15.04 -9.04 -11.79
N ASN A 188 -15.72 -8.90 -10.63
CA ASN A 188 -16.02 -10.00 -9.69
C ASN A 188 -17.45 -9.85 -9.17
N PRO A 189 -18.47 -10.10 -10.03
CA PRO A 189 -19.88 -9.81 -9.72
C PRO A 189 -20.53 -10.79 -8.73
N ASP A 190 -19.88 -11.92 -8.34
CA ASP A 190 -20.42 -12.99 -7.49
C ASP A 190 -19.83 -12.98 -6.09
#